data_744c772d17013d94e9a746ab5ff980cc
#
_entry.id   744c772d17013d94e9a746ab5ff980cc
#
_cell.length_a   1.000
_cell.length_b   1.000
_cell.length_c   1.000
_cell.angle_alpha   90.00
_cell.angle_beta   90.00
_cell.angle_gamma   90.00
#
_symmetry.space_group_name_H-M   'P 1'
#
loop_
_entity.id
_entity.type
_entity.pdbx_description
1 polymer ?
#
loop_
_entity_poly.entity_id
_entity_poly.type
_entity_poly.pdbx_seq_one_letter_code
_entity_poly.pdbx_strand_id
1 'polypeptide(L)'
;GYGENTINITNWFPIACVHDDRGWNLKSYEAIGDPFYSDTSNFYVKLLIPRKYKVGCTGNIISEKSDSEKVLYEIQAKKVRDFAFILSDKFKIKKDTYKGVNINTYNLNEKLSTEVTKIAKDSISIFSNLFGEYPYDTYSVIASDFYIGGMEYPTLVMIDQSLYNEKDKFLLEYVIAHETAHQWWYSVIGNDEISEPWLDEALTEYSTVLYFEEKYGKEVGSKLIKTMEMQTRNHSSEDIFKATTQYKNSIDYSLNVY
;
A
#
# COMPACT_ATOMS: atom_id res chain seq x y z
N GLY A 1 8.98 12.26 3.47
CA GLY A 1 8.94 12.76 4.86
C GLY A 1 9.87 11.99 5.79
N TYR A 2 10.00 12.41 7.02
CA TYR A 2 10.77 11.69 8.04
C TYR A 2 10.08 11.81 9.41
N GLY A 3 10.17 10.72 10.18
CA GLY A 3 9.73 10.65 11.58
C GLY A 3 10.89 10.28 12.49
N GLU A 4 10.57 9.78 13.68
CA GLU A 4 11.57 9.31 14.65
C GLU A 4 12.30 8.04 14.22
N ASN A 5 11.63 7.20 13.44
CA ASN A 5 12.09 5.85 13.14
C ASN A 5 12.37 5.62 11.66
N THR A 6 11.68 6.34 10.77
CA THR A 6 11.75 6.10 9.34
C THR A 6 11.94 7.38 8.53
N ILE A 7 12.55 7.23 7.36
CA ILE A 7 12.63 8.24 6.31
C ILE A 7 11.87 7.66 5.12
N ASN A 8 10.74 8.27 4.79
CA ASN A 8 9.84 7.83 3.72
C ASN A 8 10.09 8.69 2.47
N ILE A 9 10.51 8.08 1.40
CA ILE A 9 10.83 8.73 0.13
C ILE A 9 9.88 8.20 -0.93
N THR A 10 8.88 9.01 -1.23
CA THR A 10 7.78 8.70 -2.14
C THR A 10 7.61 9.87 -3.10
N ASN A 11 7.19 9.63 -4.33
CA ASN A 11 6.94 10.67 -5.35
C ASN A 11 8.12 11.66 -5.52
N TRP A 12 9.33 11.15 -5.44
CA TRP A 12 10.57 11.94 -5.41
C TRP A 12 11.18 12.18 -6.80
N PHE A 13 10.61 11.60 -7.83
CA PHE A 13 11.04 11.70 -9.22
C PHE A 13 9.96 12.39 -10.07
N PRO A 14 10.29 12.95 -11.25
CA PRO A 14 9.29 13.47 -12.17
C PRO A 14 8.40 12.34 -12.70
N ILE A 15 7.09 12.45 -12.46
CA ILE A 15 6.10 11.48 -12.94
C ILE A 15 5.61 11.97 -14.31
N ALA A 16 5.65 11.09 -15.31
CA ALA A 16 5.09 11.39 -16.63
C ALA A 16 3.56 11.39 -16.54
N CYS A 17 2.94 12.48 -17.02
CA CYS A 17 1.50 12.52 -17.10
C CYS A 17 0.98 11.46 -18.09
N VAL A 18 -0.17 10.90 -17.80
CA VAL A 18 -0.87 9.99 -18.71
C VAL A 18 -1.37 10.77 -19.93
N HIS A 19 -1.28 10.18 -21.11
CA HIS A 19 -1.86 10.69 -22.34
C HIS A 19 -2.93 9.71 -22.83
N ASP A 20 -4.18 10.14 -22.86
CA ASP A 20 -5.32 9.36 -23.32
C ASP A 20 -5.98 10.02 -24.56
N ASP A 21 -7.17 9.55 -24.95
CA ASP A 21 -7.93 10.09 -26.08
C ASP A 21 -8.31 11.56 -25.91
N ARG A 22 -8.29 12.09 -24.68
CA ARG A 22 -8.57 13.49 -24.35
C ARG A 22 -7.32 14.37 -24.34
N GLY A 23 -6.13 13.78 -24.50
CA GLY A 23 -4.83 14.42 -24.45
C GLY A 23 -4.07 14.17 -23.15
N TRP A 24 -3.18 15.09 -22.79
CA TRP A 24 -2.39 14.99 -21.55
C TRP A 24 -3.24 15.26 -20.33
N ASN A 25 -3.21 14.33 -19.36
CA ASN A 25 -3.83 14.55 -18.05
C ASN A 25 -2.91 15.43 -17.19
N LEU A 26 -3.25 16.72 -17.13
CA LEU A 26 -2.47 17.75 -16.42
C LEU A 26 -3.17 18.23 -15.14
N LYS A 27 -3.82 17.33 -14.41
CA LYS A 27 -4.50 17.66 -13.17
C LYS A 27 -3.51 18.14 -12.11
N SER A 28 -3.94 19.14 -11.35
CA SER A 28 -3.17 19.61 -10.19
C SER A 28 -3.20 18.57 -9.07
N TYR A 29 -2.21 18.67 -8.18
CA TYR A 29 -2.22 17.92 -6.94
C TYR A 29 -3.43 18.30 -6.09
N GLU A 30 -4.09 17.29 -5.54
CA GLU A 30 -5.21 17.45 -4.60
C GLU A 30 -4.75 16.97 -3.21
N ALA A 31 -5.24 17.62 -2.16
CA ALA A 31 -4.90 17.28 -0.78
C ALA A 31 -5.86 16.26 -0.14
N ILE A 32 -6.86 15.79 -0.90
CA ILE A 32 -7.85 14.81 -0.48
C ILE A 32 -7.69 13.57 -1.35
N GLY A 33 -7.73 12.39 -0.73
CA GLY A 33 -7.52 11.12 -1.39
C GLY A 33 -6.07 10.90 -1.82
N ASP A 34 -5.85 9.94 -2.69
CA ASP A 34 -4.56 9.55 -3.23
C ASP A 34 -4.44 10.09 -4.66
N PRO A 35 -3.85 11.30 -4.82
CA PRO A 35 -3.91 12.04 -6.07
C PRO A 35 -2.89 11.53 -7.09
N PHE A 36 -2.93 10.23 -7.39
CA PHE A 36 -2.02 9.56 -8.30
C PHE A 36 -2.73 9.14 -9.59
N TYR A 37 -2.05 9.32 -10.67
CA TYR A 37 -2.42 8.77 -11.96
C TYR A 37 -1.19 8.65 -12.85
N SER A 38 -0.74 7.45 -13.09
CA SER A 38 0.43 7.17 -13.92
C SER A 38 0.29 5.84 -14.66
N ASP A 39 0.91 5.76 -15.82
CA ASP A 39 1.07 4.50 -16.55
C ASP A 39 2.15 3.63 -15.90
N THR A 40 2.07 2.33 -16.17
CA THR A 40 3.10 1.39 -15.69
C THR A 40 4.44 1.65 -16.38
N SER A 41 5.50 1.61 -15.59
CA SER A 41 6.87 1.86 -16.03
C SER A 41 7.85 0.83 -15.47
N ASN A 42 9.06 0.83 -16.02
CA ASN A 42 10.18 0.08 -15.46
C ASN A 42 11.14 1.05 -14.79
N PHE A 43 11.48 0.77 -13.54
CA PHE A 43 12.42 1.56 -12.76
C PHE A 43 13.74 0.82 -12.59
N TYR A 44 14.83 1.54 -12.78
CA TYR A 44 16.17 1.12 -12.41
C TYR A 44 16.78 2.21 -11.54
N VAL A 45 16.94 1.94 -10.26
CA VAL A 45 17.34 2.93 -9.27
C VAL A 45 18.67 2.55 -8.63
N LYS A 46 19.60 3.51 -8.57
CA LYS A 46 20.83 3.41 -7.79
C LYS A 46 20.71 4.29 -6.56
N LEU A 47 20.69 3.66 -5.39
CA LEU A 47 20.52 4.33 -4.11
C LEU A 47 21.80 4.20 -3.28
N LEU A 48 22.48 5.33 -3.05
CA LEU A 48 23.66 5.42 -2.20
C LEU A 48 23.27 6.04 -0.87
N ILE A 49 23.35 5.27 0.20
CA ILE A 49 22.94 5.69 1.55
C ILE A 49 24.00 5.36 2.60
N PRO A 50 23.99 6.00 3.78
CA PRO A 50 24.81 5.60 4.91
C PRO A 50 24.52 4.14 5.31
N ARG A 51 25.60 3.35 5.55
CA ARG A 51 25.54 1.91 5.80
C ARG A 51 24.65 1.50 6.98
N LYS A 52 24.42 2.40 7.93
CA LYS A 52 23.56 2.13 9.08
C LYS A 52 22.09 1.88 8.70
N TYR A 53 21.62 2.44 7.57
CA TYR A 53 20.23 2.29 7.15
C TYR A 53 20.02 1.00 6.35
N LYS A 54 18.89 0.36 6.65
CA LYS A 54 18.29 -0.67 5.81
C LYS A 54 17.22 -0.03 4.95
N VAL A 55 16.99 -0.59 3.76
CA VAL A 55 16.01 -0.10 2.80
C VAL A 55 14.94 -1.14 2.52
N GLY A 56 13.67 -0.75 2.60
CA GLY A 56 12.56 -1.42 1.95
C GLY A 56 12.14 -0.60 0.73
N CYS A 57 11.91 -1.22 -0.41
CA CYS A 57 11.66 -0.52 -1.66
C CYS A 57 10.65 -1.25 -2.56
N THR A 58 10.05 -0.51 -3.46
CA THR A 58 9.33 -1.07 -4.61
C THR A 58 10.28 -1.91 -5.46
N GLY A 59 9.86 -3.12 -5.86
CA GLY A 59 10.65 -4.04 -6.67
C GLY A 59 11.72 -4.78 -5.88
N ASN A 60 12.79 -5.16 -6.56
CA ASN A 60 13.84 -6.02 -6.04
C ASN A 60 15.19 -5.32 -5.94
N ILE A 61 15.91 -5.52 -4.86
CA ILE A 61 17.33 -5.21 -4.75
C ILE A 61 18.10 -6.28 -5.54
N ILE A 62 18.71 -5.89 -6.66
CA ILE A 62 19.45 -6.79 -7.54
C ILE A 62 20.96 -6.77 -7.28
N SER A 63 21.45 -5.76 -6.58
CA SER A 63 22.86 -5.66 -6.19
C SER A 63 23.00 -4.80 -4.93
N GLU A 64 23.91 -5.21 -4.06
CA GLU A 64 24.31 -4.48 -2.87
C GLU A 64 25.84 -4.45 -2.77
N LYS A 65 26.42 -3.25 -2.73
CA LYS A 65 27.86 -3.02 -2.59
C LYS A 65 28.10 -2.02 -1.47
N SER A 66 28.86 -2.39 -0.47
CA SER A 66 29.14 -1.53 0.69
C SER A 66 30.63 -1.31 0.91
N ASP A 67 30.97 -0.12 1.39
CA ASP A 67 32.25 0.19 2.02
C ASP A 67 32.08 0.38 3.54
N SER A 68 33.04 1.07 4.19
CA SER A 68 32.97 1.33 5.64
C SER A 68 31.85 2.28 6.04
N GLU A 69 31.41 3.20 5.18
CA GLU A 69 30.51 4.29 5.51
C GLU A 69 29.17 4.20 4.79
N LYS A 70 29.15 3.69 3.55
CA LYS A 70 28.00 3.75 2.65
C LYS A 70 27.69 2.39 2.05
N VAL A 71 26.48 2.25 1.59
CA VAL A 71 26.01 1.12 0.77
C VAL A 71 25.33 1.65 -0.48
N LEU A 72 25.69 1.08 -1.62
CA LEU A 72 25.05 1.28 -2.92
C LEU A 72 24.12 0.10 -3.20
N TYR A 73 22.83 0.37 -3.27
CA TYR A 73 21.81 -0.56 -3.77
C TYR A 73 21.53 -0.30 -5.23
N GLU A 74 21.44 -1.34 -6.03
CA GLU A 74 20.84 -1.30 -7.36
C GLU A 74 19.49 -2.01 -7.27
N ILE A 75 18.42 -1.29 -7.63
CA ILE A 75 17.04 -1.73 -7.47
C ILE A 75 16.37 -1.77 -8.83
N GLN A 76 15.60 -2.81 -9.10
CA GLN A 76 14.81 -2.94 -10.30
C GLN A 76 13.34 -3.21 -9.95
N ALA A 77 12.43 -2.42 -10.51
CA ALA A 77 11.00 -2.67 -10.50
C ALA A 77 10.47 -2.65 -11.94
N LYS A 78 9.63 -3.63 -12.29
CA LYS A 78 9.11 -3.78 -13.65
C LYS A 78 7.59 -3.71 -13.65
N LYS A 79 7.04 -2.96 -14.62
CA LYS A 79 5.59 -2.83 -14.83
C LYS A 79 4.88 -2.37 -13.55
N VAL A 80 5.43 -1.36 -12.88
CA VAL A 80 4.86 -0.73 -11.69
C VAL A 80 4.46 0.71 -12.00
N ARG A 81 3.43 1.22 -11.30
CA ARG A 81 2.92 2.58 -11.52
C ARG A 81 3.72 3.63 -10.79
N ASP A 82 4.31 3.25 -9.66
CA ASP A 82 5.04 4.17 -8.80
C ASP A 82 6.27 3.49 -8.20
N PHE A 83 7.12 4.28 -7.55
CA PHE A 83 8.33 3.79 -6.90
C PHE A 83 8.57 4.54 -5.59
N ALA A 84 8.55 3.78 -4.50
CA ALA A 84 8.83 4.28 -3.16
C ALA A 84 9.97 3.50 -2.49
N PHE A 85 10.62 4.13 -1.52
CA PHE A 85 11.51 3.43 -0.61
C PHE A 85 11.52 4.07 0.77
N ILE A 86 11.69 3.23 1.77
CA ILE A 86 11.71 3.62 3.18
C ILE A 86 13.02 3.18 3.81
N LEU A 87 13.61 4.06 4.59
CA LEU A 87 14.88 3.84 5.28
C LEU A 87 14.68 3.83 6.79
N SER A 88 15.36 2.91 7.46
CA SER A 88 15.50 2.92 8.92
C SER A 88 16.75 2.18 9.35
N ASP A 89 17.43 2.68 10.38
CA ASP A 89 18.50 1.95 11.08
C ASP A 89 17.95 0.97 12.13
N LYS A 90 16.63 1.04 12.41
CA LYS A 90 15.92 0.20 13.40
C LYS A 90 15.28 -1.04 12.81
N PHE A 91 15.16 -1.18 11.48
CA PHE A 91 14.42 -2.27 10.86
C PHE A 91 14.88 -3.66 11.29
N LYS A 92 13.91 -4.47 11.73
CA LYS A 92 13.99 -5.91 11.93
C LYS A 92 13.26 -6.57 10.75
N ILE A 93 14.01 -7.27 9.91
CA ILE A 93 13.47 -7.82 8.66
C ILE A 93 13.15 -9.30 8.87
N LYS A 94 11.91 -9.70 8.56
CA LYS A 94 11.51 -11.10 8.40
C LYS A 94 11.19 -11.39 6.95
N LYS A 95 11.43 -12.63 6.55
CA LYS A 95 11.20 -13.11 5.18
C LYS A 95 10.40 -14.40 5.22
N ASP A 96 9.49 -14.54 4.29
CA ASP A 96 8.73 -15.76 3.99
C ASP A 96 8.55 -15.85 2.47
N THR A 97 7.89 -16.88 1.99
CA THR A 97 7.60 -17.06 0.57
C THR A 97 6.19 -17.62 0.38
N TYR A 98 5.57 -17.25 -0.74
CA TYR A 98 4.33 -17.85 -1.21
C TYR A 98 4.38 -18.05 -2.72
N LYS A 99 4.33 -19.30 -3.21
CA LYS A 99 4.34 -19.65 -4.66
C LYS A 99 5.39 -18.89 -5.48
N GLY A 100 6.60 -18.70 -4.93
CA GLY A 100 7.68 -17.98 -5.60
C GLY A 100 7.72 -16.47 -5.31
N VAL A 101 6.70 -15.89 -4.69
CA VAL A 101 6.71 -14.51 -4.23
C VAL A 101 7.53 -14.39 -2.93
N ASN A 102 8.53 -13.53 -2.92
CA ASN A 102 9.29 -13.21 -1.71
C ASN A 102 8.50 -12.21 -0.85
N ILE A 103 8.09 -12.62 0.34
CA ILE A 103 7.36 -11.77 1.28
C ILE A 103 8.36 -11.24 2.30
N ASN A 104 8.52 -9.93 2.37
CA ASN A 104 9.42 -9.26 3.28
C ASN A 104 8.65 -8.37 4.23
N THR A 105 8.92 -8.45 5.53
CA THR A 105 8.33 -7.53 6.51
C THR A 105 9.42 -6.77 7.25
N TYR A 106 9.29 -5.45 7.27
CA TYR A 106 10.21 -4.53 7.90
C TYR A 106 9.55 -3.97 9.15
N ASN A 107 9.99 -4.44 10.31
CA ASN A 107 9.38 -4.10 11.59
C ASN A 107 10.30 -3.21 12.40
N LEU A 108 9.76 -2.23 13.12
CA LEU A 108 10.52 -1.36 14.01
C LEU A 108 10.75 -1.99 15.40
N ASN A 109 9.92 -2.98 15.74
CA ASN A 109 10.07 -3.82 16.91
C ASN A 109 9.76 -5.29 16.56
N GLU A 110 10.05 -6.22 17.46
CA GLU A 110 9.85 -7.66 17.20
C GLU A 110 8.46 -8.17 17.63
N LYS A 111 7.69 -7.36 18.35
CA LYS A 111 6.53 -7.82 19.10
C LYS A 111 5.47 -8.51 18.24
N LEU A 112 5.14 -8.00 17.06
CA LEU A 112 4.15 -8.59 16.15
C LEU A 112 4.77 -9.04 14.82
N SER A 113 6.07 -9.08 14.73
CA SER A 113 6.76 -9.31 13.44
C SER A 113 6.42 -10.64 12.78
N THR A 114 6.18 -11.70 13.55
CA THR A 114 5.77 -13.01 13.03
C THR A 114 4.33 -12.97 12.53
N GLU A 115 3.46 -12.29 13.27
CA GLU A 115 2.06 -12.13 12.94
C GLU A 115 1.87 -11.30 11.66
N VAL A 116 2.56 -10.17 11.58
CA VAL A 116 2.58 -9.32 10.36
C VAL A 116 3.05 -10.11 9.13
N THR A 117 4.10 -10.92 9.27
CA THR A 117 4.58 -11.75 8.16
C THR A 117 3.53 -12.79 7.75
N LYS A 118 2.82 -13.37 8.72
CA LYS A 118 1.73 -14.30 8.44
C LYS A 118 0.56 -13.59 7.76
N ILE A 119 0.15 -12.42 8.24
CA ILE A 119 -0.94 -11.63 7.63
C ILE A 119 -0.59 -11.27 6.18
N ALA A 120 0.61 -10.77 5.91
CA ALA A 120 1.08 -10.44 4.57
C ALA A 120 1.01 -11.66 3.63
N LYS A 121 1.44 -12.82 4.09
CA LYS A 121 1.37 -14.07 3.32
C LYS A 121 -0.06 -14.54 3.09
N ASP A 122 -0.91 -14.51 4.11
CA ASP A 122 -2.32 -14.87 4.02
C ASP A 122 -3.04 -13.96 3.02
N SER A 123 -2.78 -12.64 3.05
CA SER A 123 -3.38 -11.66 2.13
C SER A 123 -3.00 -11.93 0.68
N ILE A 124 -1.71 -12.10 0.39
CA ILE A 124 -1.25 -12.47 -0.97
C ILE A 124 -1.86 -13.80 -1.42
N SER A 125 -1.97 -14.78 -0.52
CA SER A 125 -2.56 -16.08 -0.83
C SER A 125 -4.06 -15.99 -1.14
N ILE A 126 -4.82 -15.31 -0.29
CA ILE A 126 -6.27 -15.18 -0.43
C ILE A 126 -6.61 -14.39 -1.69
N PHE A 127 -6.00 -13.22 -1.88
CA PHE A 127 -6.29 -12.41 -3.05
C PHE A 127 -5.79 -13.03 -4.36
N SER A 128 -4.68 -13.78 -4.34
CA SER A 128 -4.26 -14.56 -5.51
C SER A 128 -5.30 -15.62 -5.90
N ASN A 129 -5.98 -16.22 -4.94
CA ASN A 129 -7.03 -17.20 -5.22
C ASN A 129 -8.34 -16.53 -5.69
N LEU A 130 -8.67 -15.35 -5.19
CA LEU A 130 -9.90 -14.62 -5.52
C LEU A 130 -9.80 -13.88 -6.87
N PHE A 131 -8.67 -13.22 -7.14
CA PHE A 131 -8.55 -12.25 -8.22
C PHE A 131 -7.52 -12.62 -9.29
N GLY A 132 -6.81 -13.74 -9.10
CA GLY A 132 -5.73 -14.17 -9.98
C GLY A 132 -4.34 -14.01 -9.35
N GLU A 133 -3.36 -14.75 -9.87
CA GLU A 133 -2.02 -14.81 -9.30
C GLU A 133 -1.39 -13.43 -9.18
N TYR A 134 -0.75 -13.17 -8.03
CA TYR A 134 0.04 -11.96 -7.81
C TYR A 134 1.18 -11.88 -8.83
N PRO A 135 1.27 -10.82 -9.66
CA PRO A 135 2.11 -10.84 -10.84
C PRO A 135 3.57 -10.46 -10.60
N TYR A 136 3.91 -10.10 -9.37
CA TYR A 136 5.27 -9.71 -9.01
C TYR A 136 5.95 -10.80 -8.17
N ASP A 137 7.28 -10.82 -8.16
CA ASP A 137 8.10 -11.80 -7.45
C ASP A 137 8.50 -11.37 -6.03
N THR A 138 8.07 -10.19 -5.62
CA THR A 138 8.30 -9.64 -4.27
C THR A 138 7.10 -8.87 -3.75
N TYR A 139 6.91 -8.90 -2.44
CA TYR A 139 5.94 -8.10 -1.71
C TYR A 139 6.51 -7.69 -0.35
N SER A 140 6.42 -6.42 0.00
CA SER A 140 6.99 -5.88 1.23
C SER A 140 5.95 -5.13 2.06
N VAL A 141 5.86 -5.45 3.35
CA VAL A 141 5.07 -4.71 4.34
C VAL A 141 6.01 -3.98 5.27
N ILE A 142 5.91 -2.67 5.37
CA ILE A 142 6.86 -1.82 6.07
C ILE A 142 6.18 -1.01 7.17
N ALA A 143 6.57 -1.26 8.43
CA ALA A 143 6.21 -0.40 9.54
C ALA A 143 6.87 0.98 9.36
N SER A 144 6.09 2.04 9.38
CA SER A 144 6.56 3.39 9.07
C SER A 144 5.98 4.43 10.02
N ASP A 145 6.72 5.52 10.20
CA ASP A 145 6.18 6.75 10.79
C ASP A 145 5.24 7.42 9.75
N PHE A 146 4.05 6.85 9.62
CA PHE A 146 3.03 7.26 8.67
C PHE A 146 1.68 7.25 9.40
N TYR A 147 1.05 8.39 9.57
CA TYR A 147 0.00 8.61 10.57
C TYR A 147 -1.43 8.47 10.04
N ILE A 148 -1.65 7.87 8.87
CA ILE A 148 -2.96 7.73 8.23
C ILE A 148 -3.30 6.28 7.84
N GLY A 149 -2.86 5.32 8.64
CA GLY A 149 -3.20 3.91 8.42
C GLY A 149 -2.19 3.18 7.55
N GLY A 150 -2.32 3.27 6.23
CA GLY A 150 -1.44 2.61 5.27
C GLY A 150 -1.24 3.41 3.99
N MET A 151 -0.46 2.83 3.07
CA MET A 151 -0.22 3.35 1.72
C MET A 151 0.29 2.23 0.81
N GLU A 152 -0.26 2.14 -0.39
CA GLU A 152 -0.32 0.97 -1.26
C GLU A 152 0.69 0.93 -2.41
N TYR A 153 1.88 1.46 -2.28
CA TYR A 153 2.85 1.44 -3.38
C TYR A 153 3.01 0.05 -4.00
N PRO A 154 3.20 -0.07 -5.33
CA PRO A 154 3.34 -1.35 -5.98
C PRO A 154 4.47 -2.18 -5.37
N THR A 155 4.16 -3.41 -4.97
CA THR A 155 5.06 -4.36 -4.29
C THR A 155 5.54 -3.94 -2.89
N LEU A 156 5.09 -2.78 -2.38
CA LEU A 156 5.49 -2.23 -1.10
C LEU A 156 4.30 -1.50 -0.47
N VAL A 157 3.89 -1.92 0.72
CA VAL A 157 2.90 -1.16 1.49
C VAL A 157 3.53 -0.61 2.76
N MET A 158 3.21 0.64 3.07
CA MET A 158 3.55 1.26 4.35
C MET A 158 2.39 1.08 5.31
N ILE A 159 2.69 0.74 6.55
CA ILE A 159 1.70 0.60 7.63
C ILE A 159 2.12 1.47 8.80
N ASP A 160 1.20 2.23 9.34
CA ASP A 160 1.44 3.05 10.51
C ASP A 160 1.96 2.18 11.66
N GLN A 161 3.16 2.51 12.14
CA GLN A 161 3.79 1.79 13.24
C GLN A 161 2.99 1.83 14.54
N SER A 162 2.13 2.82 14.74
CA SER A 162 1.30 2.93 15.93
C SER A 162 0.32 1.76 16.08
N LEU A 163 -0.04 1.10 14.98
CA LEU A 163 -0.90 -0.09 14.95
C LEU A 163 -0.20 -1.36 15.44
N TYR A 164 1.15 -1.37 15.52
CA TYR A 164 1.92 -2.56 15.91
C TYR A 164 1.89 -2.80 17.42
N ASN A 165 0.70 -2.96 17.97
CA ASN A 165 0.47 -3.25 19.37
C ASN A 165 -0.69 -4.25 19.57
N GLU A 166 -0.77 -4.88 20.76
CA GLU A 166 -1.74 -5.94 21.03
C GLU A 166 -3.22 -5.48 21.01
N LYS A 167 -3.48 -4.20 21.30
CA LYS A 167 -4.85 -3.66 21.36
C LYS A 167 -5.42 -3.46 19.95
N ASP A 168 -4.56 -3.12 19.00
CA ASP A 168 -4.93 -2.74 17.63
C ASP A 168 -4.70 -3.86 16.61
N LYS A 169 -4.48 -5.11 17.09
CA LYS A 169 -4.21 -6.26 16.21
C LYS A 169 -5.21 -6.45 15.07
N PHE A 170 -6.49 -6.30 15.38
CA PHE A 170 -7.53 -6.40 14.37
C PHE A 170 -7.40 -5.30 13.33
N LEU A 171 -7.19 -4.06 13.77
CA LEU A 171 -7.01 -2.92 12.87
C LEU A 171 -5.72 -3.05 12.06
N LEU A 172 -4.63 -3.53 12.67
CA LEU A 172 -3.37 -3.81 11.98
C LEU A 172 -3.59 -4.83 10.86
N GLU A 173 -4.29 -5.93 11.15
CA GLU A 173 -4.61 -6.94 10.13
C GLU A 173 -5.52 -6.38 9.04
N TYR A 174 -6.51 -5.58 9.43
CA TYR A 174 -7.42 -4.92 8.51
C TYR A 174 -6.65 -4.03 7.53
N VAL A 175 -5.82 -3.13 8.03
CA VAL A 175 -5.04 -2.22 7.20
C VAL A 175 -4.06 -2.99 6.31
N ILE A 176 -3.35 -4.00 6.83
CA ILE A 176 -2.45 -4.81 5.98
C ILE A 176 -3.22 -5.52 4.86
N ALA A 177 -4.40 -6.06 5.13
CA ALA A 177 -5.21 -6.71 4.12
C ALA A 177 -5.71 -5.69 3.08
N HIS A 178 -6.16 -4.52 3.53
CA HIS A 178 -6.59 -3.41 2.69
C HIS A 178 -5.46 -2.97 1.75
N GLU A 179 -4.32 -2.58 2.27
CA GLU A 179 -3.17 -2.17 1.45
C GLU A 179 -2.68 -3.29 0.51
N THR A 180 -2.83 -4.56 0.93
CA THR A 180 -2.49 -5.68 0.05
C THR A 180 -3.48 -5.81 -1.10
N ALA A 181 -4.77 -5.54 -0.90
CA ALA A 181 -5.77 -5.63 -1.96
C ALA A 181 -5.52 -4.61 -3.09
N HIS A 182 -4.97 -3.45 -2.77
CA HIS A 182 -4.51 -2.45 -3.73
C HIS A 182 -3.40 -2.98 -4.66
N GLN A 183 -2.76 -4.10 -4.36
CA GLN A 183 -1.84 -4.73 -5.31
C GLN A 183 -2.58 -5.24 -6.56
N TRP A 184 -3.91 -5.47 -6.48
CA TRP A 184 -4.80 -5.74 -7.62
C TRP A 184 -5.53 -4.47 -8.07
N TRP A 185 -6.14 -3.72 -7.14
CA TRP A 185 -6.92 -2.50 -7.39
C TRP A 185 -6.06 -1.25 -7.18
N TYR A 186 -5.21 -0.91 -8.03
CA TYR A 186 -4.21 0.14 -8.19
C TYR A 186 -2.98 -0.39 -8.93
N SER A 187 -2.19 -1.29 -8.33
CA SER A 187 -0.91 -1.69 -8.92
C SER A 187 -1.09 -2.40 -10.27
N VAL A 188 -2.03 -3.34 -10.37
CA VAL A 188 -2.34 -4.10 -11.59
C VAL A 188 -3.41 -3.38 -12.42
N ILE A 189 -4.55 -3.12 -11.82
CA ILE A 189 -5.68 -2.42 -12.45
C ILE A 189 -5.69 -0.99 -11.92
N GLY A 190 -5.01 -0.09 -12.62
CA GLY A 190 -4.98 1.31 -12.22
C GLY A 190 -6.11 2.11 -12.82
N ASN A 191 -6.44 3.19 -12.15
CA ASN A 191 -7.44 4.18 -12.53
C ASN A 191 -6.89 5.60 -12.36
N ASP A 192 -7.68 6.57 -12.73
CA ASP A 192 -7.44 7.98 -12.44
C ASP A 192 -8.02 8.29 -11.06
N GLU A 193 -7.23 8.11 -10.00
CA GLU A 193 -7.66 8.27 -8.61
C GLU A 193 -8.10 9.70 -8.27
N ILE A 194 -7.69 10.68 -9.07
CA ILE A 194 -8.19 12.06 -8.92
C ILE A 194 -9.63 12.17 -9.41
N SER A 195 -9.99 11.49 -10.50
CA SER A 195 -11.32 11.57 -11.11
C SER A 195 -12.30 10.55 -10.53
N GLU A 196 -11.84 9.37 -10.22
CA GLU A 196 -12.65 8.20 -9.87
C GLU A 196 -12.01 7.42 -8.72
N PRO A 197 -11.80 8.05 -7.53
CA PRO A 197 -11.11 7.41 -6.39
C PRO A 197 -11.84 6.17 -5.87
N TRP A 198 -13.14 6.05 -6.10
CA TRP A 198 -13.93 4.89 -5.67
C TRP A 198 -13.52 3.59 -6.36
N LEU A 199 -12.86 3.66 -7.53
CA LEU A 199 -12.51 2.45 -8.31
C LEU A 199 -11.44 1.60 -7.62
N ASP A 200 -10.49 2.20 -6.97
CA ASP A 200 -9.50 1.45 -6.19
C ASP A 200 -9.93 1.30 -4.73
N GLU A 201 -10.38 2.34 -4.08
CA GLU A 201 -10.70 2.32 -2.65
C GLU A 201 -11.91 1.46 -2.30
N ALA A 202 -13.05 1.66 -2.98
CA ALA A 202 -14.24 0.87 -2.67
C ALA A 202 -14.09 -0.61 -3.06
N LEU A 203 -13.37 -0.91 -4.16
CA LEU A 203 -13.08 -2.29 -4.53
C LEU A 203 -12.09 -2.93 -3.54
N THR A 204 -11.13 -2.18 -3.06
CA THR A 204 -10.18 -2.62 -2.03
C THR A 204 -10.86 -2.84 -0.69
N GLU A 205 -11.75 -1.93 -0.29
CA GLU A 205 -12.51 -2.06 0.95
C GLU A 205 -13.39 -3.31 0.94
N TYR A 206 -14.11 -3.55 -0.16
CA TYR A 206 -14.90 -4.78 -0.30
C TYR A 206 -14.01 -6.04 -0.35
N SER A 207 -12.84 -5.95 -0.98
CA SER A 207 -11.87 -7.06 -1.01
C SER A 207 -11.34 -7.38 0.39
N THR A 208 -11.19 -6.36 1.24
CA THR A 208 -10.82 -6.54 2.64
C THR A 208 -11.89 -7.33 3.40
N VAL A 209 -13.17 -7.06 3.15
CA VAL A 209 -14.27 -7.88 3.69
C VAL A 209 -14.14 -9.34 3.23
N LEU A 210 -13.88 -9.57 1.94
CA LEU A 210 -13.68 -10.91 1.40
C LEU A 210 -12.48 -11.63 2.03
N TYR A 211 -11.39 -10.92 2.30
CA TYR A 211 -10.25 -11.48 3.04
C TYR A 211 -10.68 -12.02 4.42
N PHE A 212 -11.42 -11.23 5.18
CA PHE A 212 -11.91 -11.65 6.51
C PHE A 212 -12.93 -12.79 6.41
N GLU A 213 -13.76 -12.79 5.37
CA GLU A 213 -14.71 -13.88 5.10
C GLU A 213 -14.00 -15.19 4.79
N GLU A 214 -13.00 -15.17 3.92
CA GLU A 214 -12.20 -16.36 3.56
C GLU A 214 -11.37 -16.87 4.74
N LYS A 215 -10.84 -15.99 5.55
CA LYS A 215 -9.96 -16.37 6.67
C LYS A 215 -10.70 -16.77 7.93
N TYR A 216 -11.79 -16.10 8.25
CA TYR A 216 -12.52 -16.23 9.53
C TYR A 216 -13.97 -16.67 9.38
N GLY A 217 -14.46 -16.79 8.16
CA GLY A 217 -15.80 -17.25 7.83
C GLY A 217 -16.81 -16.13 7.59
N LYS A 218 -17.88 -16.48 6.91
CA LYS A 218 -18.95 -15.57 6.41
C LYS A 218 -19.58 -14.67 7.48
N GLU A 219 -19.63 -15.15 8.72
CA GLU A 219 -20.19 -14.37 9.82
C GLU A 219 -19.36 -13.12 10.12
N VAL A 220 -18.03 -13.22 9.99
CA VAL A 220 -17.12 -12.09 10.21
C VAL A 220 -17.27 -11.07 9.09
N GLY A 221 -17.29 -11.49 7.82
CA GLY A 221 -17.55 -10.60 6.69
C GLY A 221 -18.90 -9.89 6.81
N SER A 222 -19.96 -10.61 7.18
CA SER A 222 -21.29 -10.01 7.40
C SER A 222 -21.31 -8.96 8.53
N LYS A 223 -20.52 -9.14 9.57
CA LYS A 223 -20.39 -8.14 10.65
C LYS A 223 -19.67 -6.89 10.15
N LEU A 224 -18.62 -7.04 9.36
CA LEU A 224 -17.92 -5.89 8.76
C LEU A 224 -18.85 -5.08 7.88
N ILE A 225 -19.57 -5.72 6.95
CA ILE A 225 -20.56 -5.03 6.08
C ILE A 225 -21.59 -4.27 6.92
N LYS A 226 -22.15 -4.90 7.96
CA LYS A 226 -23.10 -4.20 8.84
C LYS A 226 -22.51 -2.99 9.55
N THR A 227 -21.22 -3.05 9.89
CA THR A 227 -20.53 -1.90 10.51
C THR A 227 -20.41 -0.75 9.52
N MET A 228 -20.01 -1.04 8.27
CA MET A 228 -19.94 -0.06 7.18
C MET A 228 -21.32 0.55 6.90
N GLU A 229 -22.37 -0.28 6.76
CA GLU A 229 -23.75 0.20 6.60
C GLU A 229 -24.21 1.12 7.75
N MET A 230 -23.78 0.85 8.97
CA MET A 230 -24.14 1.71 10.10
C MET A 230 -23.42 3.04 10.08
N GLN A 231 -22.19 3.10 9.60
CA GLN A 231 -21.41 4.32 9.46
C GLN A 231 -21.99 5.22 8.37
N THR A 232 -22.48 4.63 7.29
CA THR A 232 -23.02 5.38 6.13
C THR A 232 -24.50 5.79 6.26
N ARG A 233 -25.28 5.14 7.13
CA ARG A 233 -26.74 5.38 7.27
C ARG A 233 -27.17 6.83 7.50
N ASN A 234 -26.32 7.63 8.10
CA ASN A 234 -26.63 9.03 8.42
C ASN A 234 -26.08 10.01 7.37
N HIS A 235 -25.45 9.50 6.33
CA HIS A 235 -24.97 10.29 5.21
C HIS A 235 -25.95 10.19 4.06
N SER A 236 -26.30 11.34 3.46
CA SER A 236 -27.12 11.37 2.25
C SER A 236 -26.40 10.57 1.17
N SER A 237 -27.13 9.73 0.45
CA SER A 237 -26.63 9.06 -0.74
C SER A 237 -26.27 10.12 -1.79
N GLU A 238 -25.06 10.61 -1.72
CA GLU A 238 -24.51 11.46 -2.76
C GLU A 238 -23.95 10.57 -3.87
N ASP A 239 -23.75 11.17 -5.04
CA ASP A 239 -23.15 10.49 -6.18
C ASP A 239 -21.74 10.01 -5.82
N ILE A 240 -21.46 8.71 -5.99
CA ILE A 240 -20.13 8.11 -5.78
C ILE A 240 -19.16 8.46 -6.92
N PHE A 241 -19.67 8.89 -8.08
CA PHE A 241 -18.88 9.26 -9.26
C PHE A 241 -18.34 10.70 -9.14
N LYS A 242 -17.70 11.00 -8.03
CA LYS A 242 -17.09 12.31 -7.76
C LYS A 242 -15.59 12.24 -7.88
N ALA A 243 -15.00 13.29 -8.47
CA ALA A 243 -13.56 13.53 -8.38
C ALA A 243 -13.18 14.01 -6.96
N THR A 244 -11.92 13.82 -6.58
CA THR A 244 -11.37 14.24 -5.27
C THR A 244 -11.64 15.70 -4.96
N THR A 245 -11.65 16.59 -5.98
CA THR A 245 -11.96 18.02 -5.89
C THR A 245 -13.39 18.35 -5.47
N GLN A 246 -14.31 17.39 -5.52
CA GLN A 246 -15.74 17.58 -5.24
C GLN A 246 -16.13 17.22 -3.80
N TYR A 247 -15.22 16.62 -3.03
CA TYR A 247 -15.42 16.32 -1.61
C TYR A 247 -15.10 17.56 -0.76
N LYS A 248 -15.89 17.78 0.28
CA LYS A 248 -15.76 18.95 1.17
C LYS A 248 -14.52 18.91 2.05
N ASN A 249 -14.09 17.72 2.45
CA ASN A 249 -12.96 17.46 3.31
C ASN A 249 -12.66 15.94 3.33
N SER A 250 -11.61 15.54 4.02
CA SER A 250 -11.19 14.13 4.11
C SER A 250 -12.22 13.21 4.78
N ILE A 251 -13.05 13.72 5.69
CA ILE A 251 -14.12 12.92 6.31
C ILE A 251 -15.21 12.63 5.30
N ASP A 252 -15.64 13.67 4.54
CA ASP A 252 -16.62 13.53 3.45
C ASP A 252 -16.13 12.55 2.39
N TYR A 253 -14.83 12.62 2.04
CA TYR A 253 -14.17 11.66 1.16
C TYR A 253 -14.26 10.24 1.72
N SER A 254 -13.75 9.99 2.92
CA SER A 254 -13.72 8.65 3.50
C SER A 254 -15.10 8.00 3.63
N LEU A 255 -16.14 8.77 3.91
CA LEU A 255 -17.50 8.25 4.08
C LEU A 255 -18.22 7.92 2.75
N ASN A 256 -17.72 8.40 1.63
CA ASN A 256 -18.35 8.20 0.32
C ASN A 256 -17.49 7.37 -0.64
N VAL A 257 -16.24 7.14 -0.33
CA VAL A 257 -15.28 6.42 -1.20
C VAL A 257 -14.99 5.02 -0.65
N TYR A 258 -14.86 4.91 0.68
CA TYR A 258 -14.67 3.65 1.40
C TYR A 258 -16.05 3.03 1.84
#